data_5f7f783538b1816b8170d46f4558fb6d
#
_entry.id   5f7f783538b1816b8170d46f4558fb6d
#
_cell.length_a   1.000
_cell.length_b   1.000
_cell.length_c   1.000
_cell.angle_alpha   90.00
_cell.angle_beta   90.00
_cell.angle_gamma   90.00
#
_symmetry.space_group_name_H-M   'P 1'
#
loop_
_entity.id
_entity.type
_entity.pdbx_description
1 polymer ?
#
loop_
_entity_poly.entity_id
_entity_poly.type
_entity_poly.pdbx_seq_one_letter_code
_entity_poly.pdbx_strand_id
1 'polypeptide(L)'
;MKCPGQDTQYWNKDAIFEMHCPECGAKMEFFKDDTSRLCRGCGKRVVNPNMDFGCAAYCQYAEQCIGTLPQEFIKEREDLLKDRVAVEMKRYFKSDFRRIGHAMRVARYSEQIAKDEMSKNFEQKITGSTGANLAVILSSAYLHDIGIKESERKYNSNAPKYQELEGPPIARAILEKLGAKQALIDEVCDIVGHHHHPKDVETLNFKVLYDADLITNLEEDQKEKIDKNEEPISKERLERIIAKSFLTESGRKRAEGILL
;
A
#
# COMPACT_ATOMS: atom_id res chain seq x y z
N MET A 1 -15.48 -15.72 14.51
CA MET A 1 -14.07 -16.12 14.24
C MET A 1 -13.19 -15.02 14.83
N LYS A 2 -12.28 -15.34 15.76
CA LYS A 2 -11.41 -14.32 16.36
C LYS A 2 -10.32 -13.94 15.35
N CYS A 3 -9.96 -12.68 15.29
CA CYS A 3 -8.82 -12.22 14.50
C CYS A 3 -7.53 -12.94 14.97
N PRO A 4 -6.64 -13.37 14.07
CA PRO A 4 -5.36 -14.00 14.48
C PRO A 4 -4.54 -13.15 15.45
N GLY A 5 -4.63 -11.81 15.37
CA GLY A 5 -4.00 -10.89 16.33
C GLY A 5 -4.64 -10.91 17.72
N GLN A 6 -5.89 -11.35 17.84
CA GLN A 6 -6.65 -11.45 19.09
C GLN A 6 -6.72 -12.87 19.64
N ASP A 7 -6.24 -13.87 18.90
CA ASP A 7 -6.27 -15.25 19.34
C ASP A 7 -5.01 -15.56 20.14
N THR A 8 -5.21 -15.87 21.42
CA THR A 8 -4.15 -16.12 22.39
C THR A 8 -3.25 -17.31 22.04
N GLN A 9 -3.72 -18.23 21.18
CA GLN A 9 -2.89 -19.35 20.70
C GLN A 9 -1.66 -18.92 19.87
N TYR A 10 -1.72 -17.70 19.27
CA TYR A 10 -0.63 -17.10 18.50
C TYR A 10 0.22 -16.11 19.31
N TRP A 11 -0.01 -16.01 20.62
CA TRP A 11 0.75 -15.12 21.49
C TRP A 11 2.07 -15.76 21.88
N ASN A 12 3.12 -14.98 21.77
CA ASN A 12 4.47 -15.32 22.24
C ASN A 12 4.78 -14.57 23.56
N LYS A 13 6.02 -14.67 24.02
CA LYS A 13 6.46 -14.02 25.28
C LYS A 13 6.35 -12.50 25.25
N ASP A 14 6.29 -11.88 24.05
CA ASP A 14 6.22 -10.44 23.85
C ASP A 14 4.77 -9.94 23.72
N ALA A 15 3.79 -10.81 23.93
CA ALA A 15 2.36 -10.47 23.82
C ALA A 15 1.87 -9.56 24.96
N ILE A 16 2.62 -9.49 26.07
CA ILE A 16 2.36 -8.60 27.20
C ILE A 16 3.64 -7.81 27.46
N PHE A 17 3.55 -6.49 27.48
CA PHE A 17 4.69 -5.63 27.76
C PHE A 17 4.30 -4.43 28.62
N GLU A 18 5.28 -3.88 29.29
CA GLU A 18 5.14 -2.73 30.18
C GLU A 18 5.78 -1.48 29.56
N MET A 19 5.15 -0.33 29.77
CA MET A 19 5.70 0.97 29.40
C MET A 19 5.34 2.03 30.46
N HIS A 20 5.97 3.18 30.38
CA HIS A 20 5.61 4.32 31.20
C HIS A 20 4.70 5.27 30.40
N CYS A 21 3.67 5.80 31.04
CA CYS A 21 2.80 6.81 30.45
C CYS A 21 3.64 8.02 30.00
N PRO A 22 3.57 8.46 28.75
CA PRO A 22 4.34 9.59 28.26
C PRO A 22 3.99 10.92 28.94
N GLU A 23 2.79 11.00 29.55
CA GLU A 23 2.29 12.20 30.17
C GLU A 23 2.63 12.32 31.68
N CYS A 24 2.54 11.22 32.40
CA CYS A 24 2.70 11.26 33.86
C CYS A 24 3.71 10.26 34.43
N GLY A 25 4.35 9.47 33.60
CA GLY A 25 5.35 8.47 34.02
C GLY A 25 4.78 7.24 34.73
N ALA A 26 3.47 7.12 34.94
CA ALA A 26 2.87 5.98 35.61
C ALA A 26 3.07 4.69 34.78
N LYS A 27 3.35 3.58 35.46
CA LYS A 27 3.52 2.28 34.81
C LYS A 27 2.21 1.79 34.22
N MET A 28 2.26 1.33 32.96
CA MET A 28 1.13 0.80 32.20
C MET A 28 1.51 -0.55 31.61
N GLU A 29 0.58 -1.46 31.56
CA GLU A 29 0.71 -2.77 30.92
C GLU A 29 -0.18 -2.79 29.67
N PHE A 30 0.36 -3.26 28.56
CA PHE A 30 -0.34 -3.47 27.30
C PHE A 30 -0.34 -4.94 26.91
N PHE A 31 -1.45 -5.36 26.34
CA PHE A 31 -1.53 -6.63 25.60
C PHE A 31 -1.33 -6.37 24.10
N LYS A 32 -0.88 -7.37 23.37
CA LYS A 32 -0.65 -7.29 21.92
C LYS A 32 -1.88 -6.83 21.14
N ASP A 33 -3.07 -7.18 21.60
CA ASP A 33 -4.37 -6.87 20.98
C ASP A 33 -4.99 -5.54 21.47
N ASP A 34 -4.38 -4.89 22.46
CA ASP A 34 -4.83 -3.56 22.88
C ASP A 34 -4.50 -2.53 21.80
N THR A 35 -5.48 -1.78 21.34
CA THR A 35 -5.25 -0.61 20.48
C THR A 35 -4.83 0.60 21.30
N SER A 36 -5.42 0.78 22.49
CA SER A 36 -5.11 1.84 23.43
C SER A 36 -5.59 1.49 24.83
N ARG A 37 -4.97 2.08 25.87
CA ARG A 37 -5.40 1.97 27.27
C ARG A 37 -5.48 3.32 27.97
N LEU A 38 -6.38 3.43 28.95
CA LEU A 38 -6.44 4.58 29.83
C LEU A 38 -5.35 4.48 30.90
N CYS A 39 -4.55 5.50 31.05
CA CYS A 39 -3.59 5.61 32.15
C CYS A 39 -4.32 5.76 33.49
N ARG A 40 -4.04 4.87 34.43
CA ARG A 40 -4.62 4.94 35.78
C ARG A 40 -4.11 6.14 36.60
N GLY A 41 -2.95 6.70 36.21
CA GLY A 41 -2.36 7.85 36.91
C GLY A 41 -2.95 9.20 36.50
N CYS A 42 -3.17 9.42 35.20
CA CYS A 42 -3.62 10.73 34.69
C CYS A 42 -4.94 10.67 33.89
N GLY A 43 -5.53 9.50 33.69
CA GLY A 43 -6.76 9.34 32.93
C GLY A 43 -6.64 9.54 31.42
N LYS A 44 -5.46 9.89 30.90
CA LYS A 44 -5.26 10.03 29.46
C LYS A 44 -5.24 8.67 28.76
N ARG A 45 -5.74 8.65 27.54
CA ARG A 45 -5.70 7.47 26.69
C ARG A 45 -4.34 7.41 25.99
N VAL A 46 -3.62 6.32 26.21
CA VAL A 46 -2.32 6.03 25.62
C VAL A 46 -2.49 4.95 24.58
N VAL A 47 -1.99 5.17 23.38
CA VAL A 47 -2.05 4.20 22.28
C VAL A 47 -0.92 3.19 22.45
N ASN A 48 -1.16 1.95 22.07
CA ASN A 48 -0.17 0.89 22.10
C ASN A 48 0.96 1.19 21.10
N PRO A 49 2.21 1.43 21.56
CA PRO A 49 3.31 1.79 20.67
C PRO A 49 3.77 0.63 19.77
N ASN A 50 3.46 -0.62 20.16
CA ASN A 50 3.81 -1.84 19.41
C ASN A 50 2.68 -2.32 18.52
N MET A 51 1.61 -1.52 18.36
CA MET A 51 0.48 -1.90 17.52
C MET A 51 0.89 -1.89 16.05
N ASP A 52 0.79 -3.05 15.42
CA ASP A 52 0.97 -3.23 13.99
C ASP A 52 -0.40 -3.43 13.31
N PHE A 53 -0.76 -2.51 12.43
CA PHE A 53 -1.98 -2.57 11.63
C PHE A 53 -1.76 -3.15 10.22
N GLY A 54 -0.61 -3.75 9.94
CA GLY A 54 -0.30 -4.33 8.63
C GLY A 54 -1.32 -5.36 8.13
N CYS A 55 -2.10 -5.96 9.05
CA CYS A 55 -3.21 -6.83 8.70
C CYS A 55 -4.45 -6.07 8.20
N ALA A 56 -4.57 -4.75 8.42
CA ALA A 56 -5.78 -4.00 8.08
C ALA A 56 -6.09 -4.03 6.58
N ALA A 57 -5.06 -4.03 5.73
CA ALA A 57 -5.22 -4.15 4.29
C ALA A 57 -5.96 -5.43 3.87
N TYR A 58 -5.88 -6.50 4.67
CA TYR A 58 -6.43 -7.83 4.36
C TYR A 58 -7.62 -8.22 5.23
N CYS A 59 -7.93 -7.46 6.28
CA CYS A 59 -8.90 -7.83 7.30
C CYS A 59 -10.28 -7.23 7.01
N GLN A 60 -11.33 -8.05 7.04
CA GLN A 60 -12.71 -7.58 6.91
C GLN A 60 -13.19 -6.74 8.11
N TYR A 61 -12.51 -6.84 9.26
CA TYR A 61 -12.82 -6.10 10.49
C TYR A 61 -11.90 -4.87 10.70
N ALA A 62 -11.09 -4.52 9.71
CA ALA A 62 -10.11 -3.43 9.80
C ALA A 62 -10.75 -2.10 10.27
N GLU A 63 -11.96 -1.79 9.78
CA GLU A 63 -12.69 -0.58 10.19
C GLU A 63 -12.99 -0.52 11.68
N GLN A 64 -13.35 -1.65 12.27
CA GLN A 64 -13.65 -1.71 13.70
C GLN A 64 -12.38 -1.50 14.53
N CYS A 65 -11.28 -2.10 14.10
CA CYS A 65 -9.98 -1.93 14.77
C CYS A 65 -9.46 -0.48 14.65
N ILE A 66 -9.44 0.09 13.46
CA ILE A 66 -8.94 1.44 13.21
C ILE A 66 -9.90 2.50 13.80
N GLY A 67 -11.21 2.26 13.70
CA GLY A 67 -12.23 3.18 14.21
C GLY A 67 -12.22 3.35 15.74
N THR A 68 -11.57 2.45 16.49
CA THR A 68 -11.42 2.57 17.95
C THR A 68 -10.26 3.48 18.35
N LEU A 69 -9.39 3.88 17.40
CA LEU A 69 -8.26 4.76 17.66
C LEU A 69 -8.72 6.22 17.79
N PRO A 70 -8.10 7.02 18.66
CA PRO A 70 -8.33 8.47 18.70
C PRO A 70 -8.03 9.10 17.34
N GLN A 71 -8.91 10.01 16.87
CA GLN A 71 -8.78 10.65 15.57
C GLN A 71 -7.47 11.45 15.44
N GLU A 72 -7.01 12.06 16.51
CA GLU A 72 -5.75 12.79 16.59
C GLU A 72 -4.57 11.85 16.30
N PHE A 73 -4.55 10.67 16.93
CA PHE A 73 -3.52 9.66 16.72
C PHE A 73 -3.50 9.14 15.28
N ILE A 74 -4.70 8.92 14.69
CA ILE A 74 -4.82 8.45 13.31
C ILE A 74 -4.25 9.48 12.32
N LYS A 75 -4.43 10.77 12.59
CA LYS A 75 -3.95 11.85 11.72
C LYS A 75 -2.44 12.02 11.76
N GLU A 76 -1.81 11.73 12.88
CA GLU A 76 -0.37 11.89 13.08
C GLU A 76 0.46 10.73 12.52
N ARG A 77 -0.16 9.57 12.28
CA ARG A 77 0.53 8.35 11.84
C ARG A 77 0.38 8.11 10.34
N GLU A 78 1.39 8.52 9.58
CA GLU A 78 1.47 8.24 8.13
C GLU A 78 1.55 6.74 7.82
N ASP A 79 2.12 5.94 8.73
CA ASP A 79 2.19 4.48 8.59
C ASP A 79 0.82 3.80 8.60
N LEU A 80 -0.21 4.41 9.23
CA LEU A 80 -1.60 3.93 9.20
C LEU A 80 -2.36 4.39 7.94
N LEU A 81 -1.88 5.42 7.25
CA LEU A 81 -2.57 5.97 6.10
C LEU A 81 -2.77 4.91 5.02
N LYS A 82 -1.71 4.15 4.69
CA LYS A 82 -1.74 3.09 3.68
C LYS A 82 -2.86 2.06 3.93
N ASP A 83 -3.03 1.65 5.20
CA ASP A 83 -4.03 0.65 5.58
C ASP A 83 -5.45 1.20 5.46
N ARG A 84 -5.63 2.47 5.79
CA ARG A 84 -6.91 3.19 5.64
C ARG A 84 -7.24 3.40 4.16
N VAL A 85 -6.25 3.71 3.34
CA VAL A 85 -6.41 3.81 1.87
C VAL A 85 -6.85 2.47 1.29
N ALA A 86 -6.23 1.35 1.72
CA ALA A 86 -6.63 0.01 1.29
C ALA A 86 -8.10 -0.29 1.64
N VAL A 87 -8.58 0.13 2.80
CA VAL A 87 -9.99 -0.02 3.22
C VAL A 87 -10.91 0.81 2.33
N GLU A 88 -10.58 2.07 2.06
CA GLU A 88 -11.39 2.93 1.17
C GLU A 88 -11.40 2.43 -0.28
N MET A 89 -10.30 1.93 -0.79
CA MET A 89 -10.23 1.28 -2.11
C MET A 89 -11.19 0.08 -2.19
N LYS A 90 -11.18 -0.80 -1.18
CA LYS A 90 -12.10 -1.93 -1.12
C LYS A 90 -13.57 -1.49 -1.05
N ARG A 91 -13.88 -0.44 -0.28
CA ARG A 91 -15.22 0.14 -0.24
C ARG A 91 -15.65 0.68 -1.59
N TYR A 92 -14.75 1.34 -2.29
CA TYR A 92 -15.02 1.91 -3.61
C TYR A 92 -15.32 0.83 -4.64
N PHE A 93 -14.50 -0.22 -4.72
CA PHE A 93 -14.69 -1.32 -5.66
C PHE A 93 -15.78 -2.32 -5.24
N LYS A 94 -16.13 -2.39 -3.95
CA LYS A 94 -17.19 -3.27 -3.41
C LYS A 94 -16.94 -4.76 -3.72
N SER A 95 -17.73 -5.33 -4.63
CA SER A 95 -17.68 -6.75 -5.05
C SER A 95 -16.75 -7.00 -6.25
N ASP A 96 -16.03 -6.00 -6.73
CA ASP A 96 -15.05 -6.17 -7.81
C ASP A 96 -13.75 -6.77 -7.26
N PHE A 97 -13.82 -8.06 -6.96
CA PHE A 97 -12.70 -8.79 -6.38
C PHE A 97 -11.49 -8.89 -7.32
N ARG A 98 -11.68 -8.76 -8.65
CA ARG A 98 -10.57 -8.76 -9.61
C ARG A 98 -9.71 -7.51 -9.41
N ARG A 99 -10.30 -6.31 -9.42
CA ARG A 99 -9.58 -5.04 -9.23
C ARG A 99 -9.00 -4.91 -7.82
N ILE A 100 -9.75 -5.33 -6.80
CA ILE A 100 -9.23 -5.38 -5.43
C ILE A 100 -8.00 -6.31 -5.37
N GLY A 101 -8.08 -7.49 -5.95
CA GLY A 101 -6.98 -8.46 -5.97
C GLY A 101 -5.76 -7.95 -6.72
N HIS A 102 -5.94 -7.25 -7.84
CA HIS A 102 -4.89 -6.58 -8.59
C HIS A 102 -4.19 -5.52 -7.73
N ALA A 103 -4.91 -4.53 -7.22
CA ALA A 103 -4.35 -3.47 -6.38
C ALA A 103 -3.60 -4.01 -5.14
N MET A 104 -4.08 -5.09 -4.53
CA MET A 104 -3.42 -5.76 -3.40
C MET A 104 -2.10 -6.42 -3.82
N ARG A 105 -2.01 -7.03 -5.00
CA ARG A 105 -0.76 -7.59 -5.52
C ARG A 105 0.25 -6.51 -5.86
N VAL A 106 -0.20 -5.46 -6.56
CA VAL A 106 0.63 -4.28 -6.86
C VAL A 106 1.20 -3.69 -5.57
N ALA A 107 0.38 -3.48 -4.54
CA ALA A 107 0.85 -2.97 -3.26
C ALA A 107 1.89 -3.89 -2.59
N ARG A 108 1.70 -5.21 -2.65
CA ARG A 108 2.66 -6.19 -2.11
C ARG A 108 4.01 -6.10 -2.83
N TYR A 109 4.03 -6.06 -4.16
CA TYR A 109 5.27 -5.94 -4.91
C TYR A 109 5.92 -4.57 -4.72
N SER A 110 5.12 -3.50 -4.70
CA SER A 110 5.59 -2.14 -4.39
C SER A 110 6.31 -2.08 -3.03
N GLU A 111 5.74 -2.67 -1.99
CA GLU A 111 6.36 -2.71 -0.67
C GLU A 111 7.71 -3.44 -0.67
N GLN A 112 7.78 -4.56 -1.37
CA GLN A 112 8.99 -5.35 -1.47
C GLN A 112 10.10 -4.63 -2.24
N ILE A 113 9.77 -4.04 -3.42
CA ILE A 113 10.71 -3.28 -4.23
C ILE A 113 11.19 -2.04 -3.45
N ALA A 114 10.28 -1.32 -2.79
CA ALA A 114 10.64 -0.16 -1.98
C ALA A 114 11.61 -0.51 -0.85
N LYS A 115 11.39 -1.60 -0.13
CA LYS A 115 12.30 -2.06 0.93
C LYS A 115 13.69 -2.41 0.39
N ASP A 116 13.75 -3.06 -0.77
CA ASP A 116 15.02 -3.39 -1.43
C ASP A 116 15.77 -2.11 -1.86
N GLU A 117 15.08 -1.10 -2.42
CA GLU A 117 15.68 0.19 -2.80
C GLU A 117 16.12 1.02 -1.58
N MET A 118 15.35 1.02 -0.50
CA MET A 118 15.70 1.70 0.76
C MET A 118 16.97 1.10 1.38
N SER A 119 17.11 -0.22 1.36
CA SER A 119 18.30 -0.92 1.87
C SER A 119 19.56 -0.55 1.10
N LYS A 120 19.51 -0.46 -0.22
CA LYS A 120 20.63 -0.03 -1.08
C LYS A 120 21.06 1.40 -0.76
N ASN A 121 20.11 2.33 -0.61
CA ASN A 121 20.40 3.73 -0.30
C ASN A 121 21.09 3.88 1.06
N PHE A 122 20.74 3.07 2.04
CA PHE A 122 21.39 3.05 3.34
C PHE A 122 22.84 2.56 3.26
N GLU A 123 23.13 1.51 2.49
CA GLU A 123 24.48 0.98 2.29
C GLU A 123 25.39 1.96 1.53
N GLN A 124 24.84 2.67 0.56
CA GLN A 124 25.59 3.63 -0.28
C GLN A 124 25.81 5.00 0.37
N LYS A 125 25.27 5.25 1.59
CA LYS A 125 25.35 6.56 2.29
C LYS A 125 24.96 7.76 1.39
N ILE A 126 23.98 7.57 0.51
CA ILE A 126 23.51 8.64 -0.38
C ILE A 126 22.70 9.63 0.47
N THR A 127 23.38 10.69 0.92
CA THR A 127 22.74 11.82 1.60
C THR A 127 22.18 12.76 0.53
N GLY A 128 20.86 12.99 0.58
CA GLY A 128 20.21 13.99 -0.31
C GLY A 128 19.34 13.41 -1.42
N SER A 129 19.22 12.09 -1.55
CA SER A 129 18.20 11.49 -2.40
C SER A 129 16.84 11.60 -1.73
N THR A 130 15.82 12.01 -2.46
CA THR A 130 14.41 11.83 -2.08
C THR A 130 14.15 10.33 -2.04
N GLY A 131 14.36 9.72 -0.87
CA GLY A 131 14.23 8.28 -0.68
C GLY A 131 12.80 7.81 -0.92
N ALA A 132 12.63 6.51 -1.12
CA ALA A 132 11.31 5.90 -1.24
C ALA A 132 10.43 6.23 -0.03
N ASN A 133 9.23 6.75 -0.29
CA ASN A 133 8.23 7.03 0.73
C ASN A 133 7.13 5.96 0.68
N LEU A 134 7.14 5.04 1.64
CA LEU A 134 6.17 3.93 1.67
C LEU A 134 4.71 4.39 1.74
N ALA A 135 4.42 5.53 2.39
CA ALA A 135 3.06 6.05 2.45
C ALA A 135 2.57 6.51 1.07
N VAL A 136 3.42 7.18 0.30
CA VAL A 136 3.13 7.57 -1.10
C VAL A 136 3.00 6.33 -1.98
N ILE A 137 4.01 5.45 -1.96
CA ILE A 137 4.08 4.26 -2.82
C ILE A 137 2.85 3.37 -2.62
N LEU A 138 2.51 3.03 -1.37
CA LEU A 138 1.42 2.11 -1.09
C LEU A 138 0.05 2.76 -1.29
N SER A 139 -0.10 4.06 -1.00
CA SER A 139 -1.33 4.78 -1.35
C SER A 139 -1.54 4.81 -2.86
N SER A 140 -0.49 5.08 -3.63
CA SER A 140 -0.53 5.04 -5.10
C SER A 140 -0.87 3.64 -5.60
N ALA A 141 -0.25 2.59 -5.04
CA ALA A 141 -0.50 1.21 -5.43
C ALA A 141 -1.96 0.78 -5.21
N TYR A 142 -2.59 1.22 -4.11
CA TYR A 142 -4.02 0.95 -3.90
C TYR A 142 -4.94 1.79 -4.78
N LEU A 143 -4.51 2.95 -5.25
CA LEU A 143 -5.37 3.93 -5.94
C LEU A 143 -5.04 4.09 -7.42
N HIS A 144 -3.98 3.46 -7.98
CA HIS A 144 -3.57 3.70 -9.37
C HIS A 144 -4.72 3.49 -10.37
N ASP A 145 -5.47 2.43 -10.21
CA ASP A 145 -6.61 2.03 -11.04
C ASP A 145 -7.97 2.55 -10.56
N ILE A 146 -8.02 3.46 -9.56
CA ILE A 146 -9.28 3.90 -8.96
C ILE A 146 -10.22 4.57 -9.97
N GLY A 147 -9.66 5.10 -11.06
CA GLY A 147 -10.40 5.75 -12.15
C GLY A 147 -11.17 4.81 -13.07
N ILE A 148 -10.84 3.51 -13.12
CA ILE A 148 -11.42 2.54 -14.06
C ILE A 148 -12.94 2.54 -14.04
N LYS A 149 -13.55 2.53 -12.85
CA LYS A 149 -15.00 2.44 -12.70
C LYS A 149 -15.73 3.67 -13.27
N GLU A 150 -15.17 4.86 -13.08
CA GLU A 150 -15.71 6.08 -13.67
C GLU A 150 -15.44 6.16 -15.18
N SER A 151 -14.28 5.69 -15.62
CA SER A 151 -13.91 5.56 -17.02
C SER A 151 -14.93 4.68 -17.78
N GLU A 152 -15.24 3.50 -17.27
CA GLU A 152 -16.27 2.62 -17.83
C GLU A 152 -17.66 3.29 -17.82
N ARG A 153 -18.03 3.94 -16.71
CA ARG A 153 -19.34 4.60 -16.57
C ARG A 153 -19.52 5.76 -17.54
N LYS A 154 -18.49 6.62 -17.72
CA LYS A 154 -18.58 7.85 -18.51
C LYS A 154 -18.31 7.64 -19.99
N TYR A 155 -17.34 6.79 -20.30
CA TYR A 155 -16.79 6.66 -21.66
C TYR A 155 -17.02 5.26 -22.26
N ASN A 156 -17.65 4.35 -21.51
CA ASN A 156 -17.79 2.93 -21.89
C ASN A 156 -16.44 2.33 -22.32
N SER A 157 -15.37 2.68 -21.64
CA SER A 157 -14.00 2.31 -21.97
C SER A 157 -13.12 2.29 -20.72
N ASN A 158 -12.20 1.32 -20.68
CA ASN A 158 -11.16 1.22 -19.67
C ASN A 158 -9.77 1.63 -20.23
N ALA A 159 -9.73 2.39 -21.31
CA ALA A 159 -8.47 2.83 -21.88
C ALA A 159 -7.66 3.71 -20.90
N PRO A 160 -6.31 3.58 -20.85
CA PRO A 160 -5.44 4.31 -19.91
C PRO A 160 -5.75 5.79 -19.78
N LYS A 161 -5.93 6.49 -20.90
CA LYS A 161 -6.22 7.94 -20.92
C LYS A 161 -7.44 8.36 -20.10
N TYR A 162 -8.44 7.50 -20.01
CA TYR A 162 -9.66 7.81 -19.24
C TYR A 162 -9.48 7.44 -17.76
N GLN A 163 -8.75 6.39 -17.48
CA GLN A 163 -8.40 6.02 -16.10
C GLN A 163 -7.55 7.10 -15.45
N GLU A 164 -6.51 7.58 -16.15
CA GLU A 164 -5.62 8.65 -15.72
C GLU A 164 -6.35 10.00 -15.56
N LEU A 165 -7.40 10.24 -16.35
CA LEU A 165 -8.24 11.43 -16.21
C LEU A 165 -9.15 11.37 -14.98
N GLU A 166 -9.78 10.22 -14.72
CA GLU A 166 -10.79 10.05 -13.67
C GLU A 166 -10.19 9.64 -12.32
N GLY A 167 -8.99 9.07 -12.32
CA GLY A 167 -8.33 8.58 -11.10
C GLY A 167 -7.97 9.67 -10.08
N PRO A 168 -7.23 10.73 -10.48
CA PRO A 168 -6.75 11.74 -9.56
C PRO A 168 -7.83 12.44 -8.73
N PRO A 169 -9.00 12.85 -9.27
CA PRO A 169 -10.06 13.44 -8.46
C PRO A 169 -10.59 12.50 -7.37
N ILE A 170 -10.70 11.20 -7.69
CA ILE A 170 -11.20 10.19 -6.75
C ILE A 170 -10.15 9.91 -5.68
N ALA A 171 -8.89 9.74 -6.08
CA ALA A 171 -7.77 9.54 -5.16
C ALA A 171 -7.65 10.72 -4.18
N ARG A 172 -7.74 11.96 -4.68
CA ARG A 172 -7.73 13.18 -3.87
C ARG A 172 -8.83 13.17 -2.82
N ALA A 173 -10.08 12.92 -3.24
CA ALA A 173 -11.22 12.90 -2.32
C ALA A 173 -11.06 11.84 -1.21
N ILE A 174 -10.51 10.67 -1.53
CA ILE A 174 -10.22 9.62 -0.56
C ILE A 174 -9.14 10.10 0.43
N LEU A 175 -8.02 10.63 -0.07
CA LEU A 175 -6.89 11.04 0.77
C LEU A 175 -7.22 12.24 1.65
N GLU A 176 -7.96 13.24 1.15
CA GLU A 176 -8.48 14.37 1.93
C GLU A 176 -9.43 13.91 3.04
N LYS A 177 -10.37 13.02 2.74
CA LYS A 177 -11.24 12.39 3.74
C LYS A 177 -10.44 11.70 4.85
N LEU A 178 -9.32 11.09 4.50
CA LEU A 178 -8.42 10.42 5.43
C LEU A 178 -7.50 11.37 6.20
N GLY A 179 -7.46 12.66 5.85
CA GLY A 179 -6.63 13.67 6.48
C GLY A 179 -5.16 13.56 6.13
N ALA A 180 -4.84 13.08 4.92
CA ALA A 180 -3.47 13.01 4.43
C ALA A 180 -2.87 14.42 4.23
N LYS A 181 -1.54 14.52 4.34
CA LYS A 181 -0.83 15.78 4.07
C LYS A 181 -0.91 16.16 2.60
N GLN A 182 -1.02 17.46 2.31
CA GLN A 182 -1.18 17.99 0.96
C GLN A 182 -0.09 17.49 0.00
N ALA A 183 1.18 17.53 0.43
CA ALA A 183 2.31 17.06 -0.39
C ALA A 183 2.17 15.58 -0.81
N LEU A 184 1.67 14.72 0.09
CA LEU A 184 1.40 13.32 -0.22
C LEU A 184 0.24 13.19 -1.22
N ILE A 185 -0.84 13.95 -0.99
CA ILE A 185 -2.01 13.95 -1.89
C ILE A 185 -1.58 14.34 -3.30
N ASP A 186 -0.79 15.39 -3.44
CA ASP A 186 -0.38 15.90 -4.74
C ASP A 186 0.52 14.90 -5.48
N GLU A 187 1.47 14.26 -4.79
CA GLU A 187 2.33 13.25 -5.39
C GLU A 187 1.54 11.99 -5.78
N VAL A 188 0.66 11.48 -4.91
CA VAL A 188 -0.18 10.32 -5.24
C VAL A 188 -1.09 10.61 -6.43
N CYS A 189 -1.71 11.80 -6.48
CA CYS A 189 -2.56 12.20 -7.60
C CYS A 189 -1.76 12.36 -8.91
N ASP A 190 -0.53 12.88 -8.86
CA ASP A 190 0.35 12.94 -10.04
C ASP A 190 0.66 11.53 -10.54
N ILE A 191 1.06 10.61 -9.65
CA ILE A 191 1.34 9.22 -10.00
C ILE A 191 0.12 8.54 -10.62
N VAL A 192 -1.04 8.62 -9.97
CA VAL A 192 -2.31 8.04 -10.46
C VAL A 192 -2.70 8.61 -11.83
N GLY A 193 -2.39 9.88 -12.07
CA GLY A 193 -2.74 10.57 -13.31
C GLY A 193 -1.87 10.23 -14.52
N HIS A 194 -0.79 9.44 -14.37
CA HIS A 194 0.06 9.06 -15.51
C HIS A 194 0.78 7.73 -15.36
N HIS A 195 0.30 6.86 -14.46
CA HIS A 195 0.97 5.62 -14.11
C HIS A 195 1.22 4.64 -15.28
N HIS A 196 0.49 4.77 -16.38
CA HIS A 196 0.76 4.01 -17.60
C HIS A 196 1.79 4.68 -18.54
N HIS A 197 2.05 5.98 -18.36
CA HIS A 197 2.85 6.78 -19.27
C HIS A 197 4.01 7.47 -18.52
N PRO A 198 5.14 6.76 -18.26
CA PRO A 198 6.29 7.35 -17.58
C PRO A 198 6.80 8.59 -18.33
N LYS A 199 7.12 9.64 -17.57
CA LYS A 199 7.80 10.85 -18.07
C LYS A 199 9.31 10.59 -18.18
N ASP A 200 10.05 11.49 -18.82
CA ASP A 200 11.52 11.38 -18.93
C ASP A 200 12.23 11.33 -17.58
N VAL A 201 11.69 12.03 -16.58
CA VAL A 201 12.20 12.04 -15.21
C VAL A 201 11.09 11.71 -14.25
N GLU A 202 11.27 10.62 -13.50
CA GLU A 202 10.29 10.13 -12.54
C GLU A 202 10.86 10.02 -11.13
N THR A 203 9.99 10.21 -10.12
CA THR A 203 10.34 9.97 -8.72
C THR A 203 10.59 8.47 -8.49
N LEU A 204 11.34 8.14 -7.43
CA LEU A 204 11.52 6.75 -7.04
C LEU A 204 10.17 6.11 -6.66
N ASN A 205 9.26 6.87 -6.08
CA ASN A 205 7.92 6.40 -5.71
C ASN A 205 7.12 5.97 -6.95
N PHE A 206 7.15 6.75 -8.02
CA PHE A 206 6.55 6.38 -9.31
C PHE A 206 7.18 5.11 -9.87
N LYS A 207 8.52 5.06 -9.96
CA LYS A 207 9.25 3.92 -10.53
C LYS A 207 8.94 2.60 -9.84
N VAL A 208 8.85 2.63 -8.50
CA VAL A 208 8.51 1.45 -7.70
C VAL A 208 7.08 0.97 -7.99
N LEU A 209 6.12 1.89 -8.06
CA LEU A 209 4.74 1.55 -8.43
C LEU A 209 4.67 0.96 -9.84
N TYR A 210 5.28 1.63 -10.81
CA TYR A 210 5.28 1.22 -12.21
C TYR A 210 5.82 -0.21 -12.39
N ASP A 211 6.96 -0.50 -11.77
CA ASP A 211 7.57 -1.83 -11.83
C ASP A 211 6.68 -2.90 -11.18
N ALA A 212 6.07 -2.59 -10.05
CA ALA A 212 5.17 -3.50 -9.35
C ALA A 212 3.89 -3.80 -10.14
N ASP A 213 3.31 -2.79 -10.78
CA ASP A 213 2.15 -2.94 -11.65
C ASP A 213 2.50 -3.77 -12.89
N LEU A 214 3.65 -3.50 -13.51
CA LEU A 214 4.12 -4.27 -14.68
C LEU A 214 4.33 -5.76 -14.33
N ILE A 215 4.91 -6.09 -13.17
CA ILE A 215 5.03 -7.48 -12.71
C ILE A 215 3.64 -8.11 -12.59
N THR A 216 2.72 -7.41 -11.94
CA THR A 216 1.37 -7.93 -11.68
C THR A 216 0.62 -8.18 -12.98
N ASN A 217 0.70 -7.25 -13.93
CA ASN A 217 0.07 -7.37 -15.25
C ASN A 217 0.64 -8.55 -16.04
N LEU A 218 1.95 -8.76 -16.04
CA LEU A 218 2.59 -9.89 -16.71
C LEU A 218 2.19 -11.24 -16.10
N GLU A 219 2.10 -11.33 -14.76
CA GLU A 219 1.60 -12.54 -14.09
C GLU A 219 0.14 -12.83 -14.46
N GLU A 220 -0.71 -11.79 -14.48
CA GLU A 220 -2.13 -11.92 -14.82
C GLU A 220 -2.30 -12.35 -16.27
N ASP A 221 -1.55 -11.76 -17.21
CA ASP A 221 -1.55 -12.13 -18.61
C ASP A 221 -1.11 -13.58 -18.83
N GLN A 222 -0.05 -14.02 -18.17
CA GLN A 222 0.43 -15.39 -18.22
C GLN A 222 -0.67 -16.37 -17.76
N LYS A 223 -1.27 -16.06 -16.59
CA LYS A 223 -2.33 -16.90 -16.04
C LYS A 223 -3.56 -16.94 -16.94
N GLU A 224 -4.00 -15.79 -17.45
CA GLU A 224 -5.17 -15.71 -18.34
C GLU A 224 -4.97 -16.53 -19.62
N LYS A 225 -3.77 -16.48 -20.20
CA LYS A 225 -3.42 -17.29 -21.38
C LYS A 225 -3.46 -18.79 -21.09
N ILE A 226 -2.88 -19.20 -19.95
CA ILE A 226 -2.91 -20.62 -19.53
C ILE A 226 -4.36 -21.08 -19.32
N ASP A 227 -5.17 -20.26 -18.62
CA ASP A 227 -6.59 -20.60 -18.35
C ASP A 227 -7.43 -20.71 -19.64
N LYS A 228 -7.05 -19.97 -20.71
CA LYS A 228 -7.67 -20.02 -22.03
C LYS A 228 -7.07 -21.08 -22.97
N ASN A 229 -6.11 -21.88 -22.52
CA ASN A 229 -5.31 -22.80 -23.36
C ASN A 229 -4.60 -22.09 -24.54
N GLU A 230 -4.21 -20.83 -24.35
CA GLU A 230 -3.37 -20.06 -25.27
C GLU A 230 -1.88 -20.24 -24.91
N GLU A 231 -1.00 -20.00 -25.89
CA GLU A 231 0.44 -20.01 -25.62
C GLU A 231 0.82 -18.90 -24.63
N PRO A 232 1.51 -19.24 -23.51
CA PRO A 232 2.01 -18.24 -22.58
C PRO A 232 3.03 -17.32 -23.26
N ILE A 233 3.34 -16.18 -22.63
CA ILE A 233 4.38 -15.28 -23.12
C ILE A 233 5.71 -16.04 -23.10
N SER A 234 6.42 -16.10 -24.25
CA SER A 234 7.68 -16.83 -24.30
C SER A 234 8.75 -16.21 -23.40
N LYS A 235 9.68 -17.04 -22.94
CA LYS A 235 10.78 -16.63 -22.07
C LYS A 235 11.59 -15.49 -22.69
N GLU A 236 11.94 -15.57 -23.96
CA GLU A 236 12.71 -14.56 -24.68
C GLU A 236 11.96 -13.21 -24.78
N ARG A 237 10.62 -13.25 -24.83
CA ARG A 237 9.80 -12.04 -24.81
C ARG A 237 9.79 -11.43 -23.41
N LEU A 238 9.65 -12.25 -22.37
CA LEU A 238 9.73 -11.77 -20.97
C LEU A 238 11.11 -11.15 -20.67
N GLU A 239 12.20 -11.80 -21.04
CA GLU A 239 13.55 -11.27 -20.88
C GLU A 239 13.72 -9.90 -21.54
N ARG A 240 13.16 -9.72 -22.75
CA ARG A 240 13.19 -8.42 -23.45
C ARG A 240 12.37 -7.34 -22.72
N ILE A 241 11.18 -7.70 -22.20
CA ILE A 241 10.35 -6.77 -21.43
C ILE A 241 11.10 -6.37 -20.15
N ILE A 242 11.63 -7.33 -19.42
CA ILE A 242 12.36 -7.11 -18.18
C ILE A 242 13.57 -6.19 -18.40
N ALA A 243 14.33 -6.42 -19.47
CA ALA A 243 15.51 -5.62 -19.78
C ALA A 243 15.19 -4.17 -20.16
N LYS A 244 14.05 -3.90 -20.80
CA LYS A 244 13.73 -2.60 -21.41
C LYS A 244 12.74 -1.75 -20.63
N SER A 245 11.80 -2.36 -19.92
CA SER A 245 10.62 -1.64 -19.40
C SER A 245 10.70 -1.34 -17.92
N PHE A 246 11.54 -2.04 -17.15
CA PHE A 246 11.66 -1.82 -15.72
C PHE A 246 12.53 -0.60 -15.39
N LEU A 247 12.04 0.24 -14.48
CA LEU A 247 12.64 1.52 -14.13
C LEU A 247 13.58 1.45 -12.92
N THR A 248 13.48 0.38 -12.10
CA THR A 248 14.36 0.15 -10.95
C THR A 248 15.13 -1.16 -11.10
N GLU A 249 16.31 -1.23 -10.50
CA GLU A 249 17.10 -2.48 -10.46
C GLU A 249 16.42 -3.54 -9.61
N SER A 250 15.81 -3.15 -8.47
CA SER A 250 15.09 -4.08 -7.59
C SER A 250 13.85 -4.64 -8.25
N GLY A 251 13.11 -3.81 -9.00
CA GLY A 251 11.96 -4.26 -9.79
C GLY A 251 12.37 -5.27 -10.86
N ARG A 252 13.46 -5.01 -11.58
CA ARG A 252 14.01 -5.92 -12.58
C ARG A 252 14.39 -7.28 -11.99
N LYS A 253 15.19 -7.28 -10.91
CA LYS A 253 15.58 -8.53 -10.23
C LYS A 253 14.38 -9.33 -9.73
N ARG A 254 13.37 -8.64 -9.23
CA ARG A 254 12.15 -9.29 -8.76
C ARG A 254 11.34 -9.89 -9.90
N ALA A 255 11.22 -9.17 -11.02
CA ALA A 255 10.57 -9.68 -12.22
C ALA A 255 11.27 -10.93 -12.77
N GLU A 256 12.60 -10.95 -12.81
CA GLU A 256 13.38 -12.13 -13.19
C GLU A 256 13.04 -13.34 -12.31
N GLY A 257 13.00 -13.16 -10.98
CA GLY A 257 12.72 -14.23 -10.05
C GLY A 257 11.28 -14.75 -10.04
N ILE A 258 10.32 -13.98 -10.59
CA ILE A 258 8.90 -14.34 -10.62
C ILE A 258 8.48 -14.88 -11.99
N LEU A 259 8.98 -14.28 -13.06
CA LEU A 259 8.47 -14.50 -14.42
C LEU A 259 9.33 -15.45 -15.26
N LEU A 260 10.60 -15.70 -14.88
CA LEU A 260 11.56 -16.56 -15.58
C LEU A 260 11.87 -17.84 -14.82
#